data_d9b04cc7dd956a46def0ba1aa716172e
#
_entry.id   d9b04cc7dd956a46def0ba1aa716172e
#
_cell.length_a   1.000
_cell.length_b   1.000
_cell.length_c   1.000
_cell.angle_alpha   90.00
_cell.angle_beta   90.00
_cell.angle_gamma   90.00
#
_symmetry.space_group_name_H-M   'P 1'
#
loop_
_entity.id
_entity.type
_entity.pdbx_description
1 polymer ?
#
loop_
_entity_poly.entity_id
_entity_poly.type
_entity_poly.pdbx_seq_one_letter_code
_entity_poly.pdbx_strand_id
1 'polypeptide(L)'
;MINECSFAVSTNESRPVYMGTLFEIENNVLTMVSVDGYRLALRREAVEGYGDDCSFIVPGTALSDLERLCGDSDERVVLSVGSKHISFTVGNTVILSRRLEGDFLNYKKAIPESFRVTVKTARTDLLEVVERVSLIIDSKNNAPLRLTFRKDAIDFVCTTPLGKAADSCPCEGDGGD
;
A
#
# COMPACT_ATOMS: atom_id res chain seq x y z
N MET A 1 -6.64 -7.45 -0.75
CA MET A 1 -5.18 -7.37 -0.98
C MET A 1 -4.79 -6.32 -2.03
N ILE A 2 -5.30 -6.36 -3.27
CA ILE A 2 -4.88 -5.40 -4.33
C ILE A 2 -5.12 -3.96 -3.89
N ASN A 3 -6.32 -3.59 -3.52
CA ASN A 3 -6.69 -2.24 -3.03
C ASN A 3 -5.84 -1.74 -1.86
N GLU A 4 -5.39 -2.67 -1.02
CA GLU A 4 -4.60 -2.37 0.17
C GLU A 4 -3.12 -2.12 -0.14
N CYS A 5 -2.68 -2.39 -1.38
CA CYS A 5 -1.30 -2.20 -1.82
C CYS A 5 -1.16 -1.29 -3.03
N SER A 6 -2.10 -1.31 -3.98
CA SER A 6 -2.00 -0.64 -5.29
C SER A 6 -1.81 0.87 -5.19
N PHE A 7 -2.33 1.52 -4.14
CA PHE A 7 -2.15 2.96 -3.92
C PHE A 7 -0.68 3.39 -3.73
N ALA A 8 0.20 2.45 -3.37
CA ALA A 8 1.64 2.68 -3.20
C ALA A 8 2.48 2.28 -4.43
N VAL A 9 1.87 1.92 -5.53
CA VAL A 9 2.56 1.68 -6.80
C VAL A 9 3.09 3.01 -7.35
N SER A 10 4.35 3.02 -7.79
CA SER A 10 4.99 4.21 -8.35
C SER A 10 4.44 4.56 -9.74
N THR A 11 4.34 5.83 -10.02
CA THR A 11 4.08 6.36 -11.38
C THR A 11 5.35 6.81 -12.09
N ASN A 12 6.52 6.66 -11.45
CA ASN A 12 7.80 7.09 -11.99
C ASN A 12 8.38 6.05 -12.95
N GLU A 13 8.37 6.35 -14.24
CA GLU A 13 8.88 5.49 -15.31
C GLU A 13 10.39 5.24 -15.26
N SER A 14 11.17 6.04 -14.53
CA SER A 14 12.61 5.83 -14.39
C SER A 14 12.98 4.57 -13.60
N ARG A 15 12.02 4.01 -12.87
CA ARG A 15 12.16 2.75 -12.12
C ARG A 15 10.98 1.81 -12.39
N PRO A 16 10.94 1.15 -13.55
CA PRO A 16 9.79 0.35 -13.98
C PRO A 16 9.37 -0.74 -12.99
N VAL A 17 10.32 -1.31 -12.23
CA VAL A 17 10.04 -2.35 -11.22
C VAL A 17 9.06 -1.87 -10.12
N TYR A 18 9.03 -0.56 -9.84
CA TYR A 18 8.12 0.02 -8.84
C TYR A 18 6.78 0.45 -9.42
N MET A 19 6.62 0.37 -10.76
CA MET A 19 5.30 0.54 -11.41
C MET A 19 4.44 -0.72 -11.30
N GLY A 20 4.88 -1.69 -10.53
CA GLY A 20 4.16 -2.91 -10.19
C GLY A 20 4.25 -3.24 -8.71
N THR A 21 3.59 -4.33 -8.36
CA THR A 21 3.56 -4.90 -7.02
C THR A 21 4.37 -6.19 -7.02
N LEU A 22 5.26 -6.32 -6.05
CA LEU A 22 5.95 -7.58 -5.76
C LEU A 22 4.95 -8.59 -5.20
N PHE A 23 4.94 -9.77 -5.75
CA PHE A 23 4.27 -10.96 -5.23
C PHE A 23 5.36 -11.92 -4.77
N GLU A 24 5.33 -12.28 -3.51
CA GLU A 24 6.23 -13.27 -2.89
C GLU A 24 5.36 -14.36 -2.28
N ILE A 25 5.51 -15.58 -2.76
CA ILE A 25 4.80 -16.76 -2.24
C ILE A 25 5.83 -17.60 -1.52
N GLU A 26 5.71 -17.70 -0.20
CA GLU A 26 6.57 -18.49 0.67
C GLU A 26 5.70 -19.28 1.65
N ASN A 27 5.88 -20.60 1.73
CA ASN A 27 5.16 -21.46 2.69
C ASN A 27 3.63 -21.29 2.65
N ASN A 28 3.02 -21.19 1.48
CA ASN A 28 1.59 -20.93 1.28
C ASN A 28 1.09 -19.58 1.83
N VAL A 29 1.98 -18.62 1.95
CA VAL A 29 1.63 -17.23 2.25
C VAL A 29 1.98 -16.36 1.06
N LEU A 30 0.98 -15.68 0.51
CA LEU A 30 1.17 -14.64 -0.49
C LEU A 30 1.43 -13.31 0.24
N THR A 31 2.57 -12.72 -0.02
CA THR A 31 2.91 -11.36 0.38
C THR A 31 2.88 -10.45 -0.85
N MET A 32 2.10 -9.40 -0.81
CA MET A 32 2.06 -8.35 -1.81
C MET A 32 2.74 -7.10 -1.26
N VAL A 33 3.64 -6.49 -2.03
CA VAL A 33 4.36 -5.27 -1.62
C VAL A 33 4.41 -4.28 -2.76
N SER A 34 3.99 -3.05 -2.48
CA SER A 34 4.11 -1.91 -3.39
C SER A 34 4.90 -0.79 -2.72
N VAL A 35 5.67 -0.03 -3.51
CA VAL A 35 6.52 1.05 -3.01
C VAL A 35 6.68 2.14 -4.07
N ASP A 36 6.66 3.42 -3.66
CA ASP A 36 6.88 4.56 -4.55
C ASP A 36 8.07 5.46 -4.15
N GLY A 37 8.86 5.04 -3.15
CA GLY A 37 10.00 5.79 -2.61
C GLY A 37 9.67 6.64 -1.38
N TYR A 38 8.39 6.92 -1.10
CA TYR A 38 7.92 7.64 0.09
C TYR A 38 7.15 6.75 1.05
N ARG A 39 6.45 5.76 0.53
CA ARG A 39 5.60 4.84 1.28
C ARG A 39 5.75 3.43 0.76
N LEU A 40 5.49 2.49 1.64
CA LEU A 40 5.46 1.06 1.38
C LEU A 40 4.13 0.52 1.90
N ALA A 41 3.40 -0.19 1.05
CA ALA A 41 2.22 -0.95 1.44
C ALA A 41 2.53 -2.44 1.34
N LEU A 42 2.16 -3.19 2.38
CA LEU A 42 2.37 -4.63 2.46
C LEU A 42 1.10 -5.31 2.97
N ARG A 43 0.67 -6.35 2.27
CA ARG A 43 -0.43 -7.23 2.70
C ARG A 43 0.00 -8.68 2.60
N ARG A 44 -0.38 -9.48 3.60
CA ARG A 44 -0.15 -10.93 3.63
C ARG A 44 -1.47 -11.67 3.77
N GLU A 45 -1.57 -12.80 3.08
CA GLU A 45 -2.72 -13.68 3.16
C GLU A 45 -2.29 -15.12 2.95
N ALA A 46 -2.92 -16.06 3.65
CA ALA A 46 -2.73 -17.48 3.40
C ALA A 46 -3.38 -17.85 2.06
N VAL A 47 -2.68 -18.63 1.25
CA VAL A 47 -3.17 -19.10 -0.05
C VAL A 47 -3.05 -20.61 -0.15
N GLU A 48 -3.93 -21.22 -0.94
CA GLU A 48 -3.77 -22.62 -1.33
C GLU A 48 -2.75 -22.65 -2.48
N GLY A 49 -1.59 -23.25 -2.25
CA GLY A 49 -0.52 -23.33 -3.24
C GLY A 49 -0.18 -24.78 -3.60
N TYR A 50 0.20 -24.98 -4.84
CA TYR A 50 0.63 -26.28 -5.38
C TYR A 50 2.01 -26.17 -6.09
N GLY A 51 2.85 -25.23 -5.69
CA GLY A 51 4.13 -24.99 -6.31
C GLY A 51 5.22 -24.64 -5.33
N ASP A 52 6.41 -24.45 -5.87
CA ASP A 52 7.57 -23.98 -5.11
C ASP A 52 7.41 -22.52 -4.74
N ASP A 53 8.14 -22.11 -3.70
CA ASP A 53 8.27 -20.70 -3.32
C ASP A 53 8.75 -19.87 -4.52
N CYS A 54 8.13 -18.75 -4.76
CA CYS A 54 8.45 -17.91 -5.91
C CYS A 54 8.23 -16.42 -5.63
N SER A 55 8.91 -15.60 -6.43
CA SER A 55 8.81 -14.14 -6.37
C SER A 55 8.77 -13.55 -7.77
N PHE A 56 7.88 -12.58 -8.00
CA PHE A 56 7.72 -11.91 -9.28
C PHE A 56 7.00 -10.58 -9.12
N ILE A 57 7.11 -9.70 -10.12
CA ILE A 57 6.51 -8.37 -10.09
C ILE A 57 5.39 -8.31 -11.14
N VAL A 58 4.21 -7.92 -10.69
CA VAL A 58 3.01 -7.75 -11.53
C VAL A 58 2.79 -6.26 -11.81
N PRO A 59 2.63 -5.86 -13.08
CA PRO A 59 2.34 -4.46 -13.42
C PRO A 59 1.09 -3.95 -12.71
N GLY A 60 1.13 -2.71 -12.21
CA GLY A 60 -0.01 -2.08 -11.54
C GLY A 60 -1.26 -1.98 -12.43
N THR A 61 -1.08 -1.81 -13.74
CA THR A 61 -2.19 -1.81 -14.71
C THR A 61 -2.93 -3.16 -14.75
N ALA A 62 -2.18 -4.27 -14.75
CA ALA A 62 -2.78 -5.61 -14.75
C ALA A 62 -3.53 -5.88 -13.43
N LEU A 63 -3.02 -5.37 -12.31
CA LEU A 63 -3.70 -5.48 -11.01
C LEU A 63 -4.97 -4.64 -10.96
N SER A 64 -4.97 -3.45 -11.56
CA SER A 64 -6.17 -2.63 -11.68
C SER A 64 -7.25 -3.28 -12.54
N ASP A 65 -6.85 -3.98 -13.61
CA ASP A 65 -7.78 -4.75 -14.44
C ASP A 65 -8.34 -5.95 -13.68
N LEU A 66 -7.50 -6.66 -12.92
CA LEU A 66 -7.91 -7.78 -12.09
C LEU A 66 -8.89 -7.34 -10.98
N GLU A 67 -8.61 -6.22 -10.33
CA GLU A 67 -9.47 -5.64 -9.31
C GLU A 67 -10.87 -5.34 -9.85
N ARG A 68 -10.94 -4.69 -11.04
CA ARG A 68 -12.22 -4.41 -11.70
C ARG A 68 -12.98 -5.69 -12.09
N LEU A 69 -12.25 -6.74 -12.50
CA LEU A 69 -12.85 -8.01 -12.85
C LEU A 69 -13.42 -8.74 -11.63
N CYS A 70 -12.70 -8.72 -10.51
CA CYS A 70 -13.15 -9.35 -9.27
C CYS A 70 -14.37 -8.62 -8.66
N GLY A 71 -14.40 -7.28 -8.72
CA GLY A 71 -15.45 -6.48 -8.07
C GLY A 71 -15.62 -6.88 -6.59
N ASP A 72 -16.87 -7.02 -6.17
CA ASP A 72 -17.24 -7.49 -4.81
C ASP A 72 -17.55 -8.99 -4.78
N SER A 73 -17.05 -9.76 -5.76
CA SER A 73 -17.26 -11.21 -5.83
C SER A 73 -16.36 -11.96 -4.86
N ASP A 74 -16.90 -13.01 -4.24
CA ASP A 74 -16.14 -13.99 -3.44
C ASP A 74 -15.53 -15.12 -4.30
N GLU A 75 -15.52 -14.99 -5.63
CA GLU A 75 -14.91 -15.97 -6.52
C GLU A 75 -13.40 -16.07 -6.27
N ARG A 76 -12.91 -17.31 -6.34
CA ARG A 76 -11.48 -17.58 -6.21
C ARG A 76 -10.73 -17.10 -7.45
N VAL A 77 -9.60 -16.42 -7.23
CA VAL A 77 -8.65 -16.08 -8.27
C VAL A 77 -7.59 -17.17 -8.35
N VAL A 78 -7.46 -17.83 -9.49
CA VAL A 78 -6.38 -18.78 -9.73
C VAL A 78 -5.21 -18.07 -10.37
N LEU A 79 -4.07 -18.14 -9.71
CA LEU A 79 -2.79 -17.55 -10.12
C LEU A 79 -1.92 -18.62 -10.77
N SER A 80 -1.48 -18.42 -12.01
CA SER A 80 -0.54 -19.33 -12.68
C SER A 80 0.70 -18.55 -13.13
N VAL A 81 1.86 -18.94 -12.61
CA VAL A 81 3.12 -18.20 -12.78
C VAL A 81 4.00 -18.91 -13.80
N GLY A 82 4.26 -18.27 -14.92
CA GLY A 82 5.21 -18.71 -15.93
C GLY A 82 6.54 -17.95 -15.86
N SER A 83 7.48 -18.32 -16.71
CA SER A 83 8.82 -17.69 -16.74
C SER A 83 8.78 -16.19 -17.05
N LYS A 84 7.93 -15.75 -17.98
CA LYS A 84 7.81 -14.34 -18.41
C LYS A 84 6.42 -13.76 -18.23
N HIS A 85 5.42 -14.60 -18.00
CA HIS A 85 4.02 -14.21 -17.91
C HIS A 85 3.40 -14.75 -16.65
N ILE A 86 2.34 -14.10 -16.22
CA ILE A 86 1.45 -14.53 -15.17
C ILE A 86 0.02 -14.48 -15.69
N SER A 87 -0.79 -15.46 -15.35
CA SER A 87 -2.22 -15.43 -15.62
C SER A 87 -3.04 -15.43 -14.35
N PHE A 88 -4.13 -14.70 -14.38
CA PHE A 88 -5.16 -14.64 -13.35
C PHE A 88 -6.46 -15.15 -13.96
N THR A 89 -7.01 -16.22 -13.40
CA THR A 89 -8.30 -16.78 -13.84
C THR A 89 -9.35 -16.49 -12.78
N VAL A 90 -10.44 -15.85 -13.19
CA VAL A 90 -11.61 -15.55 -12.36
C VAL A 90 -12.84 -16.06 -13.11
N GLY A 91 -13.49 -17.08 -12.59
CA GLY A 91 -14.59 -17.74 -13.30
C GLY A 91 -14.15 -18.21 -14.70
N ASN A 92 -14.79 -17.69 -15.74
CA ASN A 92 -14.49 -18.01 -17.13
C ASN A 92 -13.57 -17.00 -17.83
N THR A 93 -13.01 -16.02 -17.08
CA THR A 93 -12.17 -14.97 -17.64
C THR A 93 -10.72 -15.18 -17.24
N VAL A 94 -9.81 -14.98 -18.19
CA VAL A 94 -8.37 -15.09 -18.00
C VAL A 94 -7.72 -13.75 -18.36
N ILE A 95 -6.99 -13.17 -17.40
CA ILE A 95 -6.09 -12.05 -17.65
C ILE A 95 -4.66 -12.60 -17.76
N LEU A 96 -4.01 -12.36 -18.90
CA LEU A 96 -2.61 -12.68 -19.09
C LEU A 96 -1.77 -11.40 -19.06
N SER A 97 -0.80 -11.34 -18.16
CA SER A 97 0.12 -10.20 -18.04
C SER A 97 1.56 -10.64 -18.17
N ARG A 98 2.39 -9.74 -18.71
CA ARG A 98 3.84 -9.90 -18.67
C ARG A 98 4.34 -9.47 -17.30
N ARG A 99 5.29 -10.20 -16.72
CA ARG A 99 5.97 -9.83 -15.48
C ARG A 99 6.89 -8.64 -15.73
N LEU A 100 7.06 -7.75 -14.75
CA LEU A 100 8.14 -6.76 -14.79
C LEU A 100 9.46 -7.45 -14.41
N GLU A 101 10.51 -7.14 -15.15
CA GLU A 101 11.85 -7.68 -14.94
C GLU A 101 12.67 -6.69 -14.09
N GLY A 102 13.54 -7.21 -13.22
CA GLY A 102 14.46 -6.46 -12.39
C GLY A 102 14.32 -6.79 -10.90
N ASP A 103 15.24 -6.24 -10.11
CA ASP A 103 15.28 -6.48 -8.67
C ASP A 103 14.37 -5.49 -7.93
N PHE A 104 13.45 -6.03 -7.15
CA PHE A 104 12.64 -5.23 -6.25
C PHE A 104 13.44 -4.87 -4.99
N LEU A 105 13.06 -3.75 -4.33
CA LEU A 105 13.64 -3.35 -3.05
C LEU A 105 13.58 -4.49 -2.03
N ASN A 106 14.65 -4.67 -1.27
CA ASN A 106 14.59 -5.51 -0.07
C ASN A 106 13.73 -4.82 0.99
N TYR A 107 12.43 -4.99 0.86
CA TYR A 107 11.43 -4.33 1.73
C TYR A 107 11.53 -4.76 3.19
N LYS A 108 12.02 -6.00 3.44
CA LYS A 108 12.20 -6.53 4.81
C LYS A 108 13.18 -5.64 5.60
N LYS A 109 14.19 -5.07 4.93
CA LYS A 109 15.16 -4.13 5.53
C LYS A 109 14.63 -2.68 5.63
N ALA A 110 13.63 -2.32 4.81
CA ALA A 110 13.05 -0.99 4.83
C ALA A 110 12.04 -0.79 5.99
N ILE A 111 11.51 -1.89 6.51
CA ILE A 111 10.56 -1.86 7.63
C ILE A 111 11.37 -1.74 8.94
N PRO A 112 11.16 -0.70 9.77
CA PRO A 112 11.86 -0.55 11.03
C PRO A 112 11.56 -1.72 11.98
N GLU A 113 12.60 -2.21 12.66
CA GLU A 113 12.47 -3.26 13.69
C GLU A 113 11.94 -2.72 15.03
N SER A 114 12.10 -1.41 15.28
CA SER A 114 11.64 -0.75 16.50
C SER A 114 11.08 0.64 16.19
N PHE A 115 10.17 1.09 17.03
CA PHE A 115 9.53 2.40 16.93
C PHE A 115 9.73 3.18 18.22
N ARG A 116 9.96 4.50 18.10
CA ARG A 116 10.10 5.39 19.27
C ARG A 116 8.76 5.67 19.95
N VAL A 117 7.70 5.70 19.16
CA VAL A 117 6.35 6.02 19.61
C VAL A 117 5.37 5.05 18.95
N THR A 118 4.47 4.51 19.75
CA THR A 118 3.35 3.69 19.27
C THR A 118 2.06 4.22 19.87
N VAL A 119 1.10 4.58 19.02
CA VAL A 119 -0.22 5.06 19.44
C VAL A 119 -1.32 4.27 18.73
N LYS A 120 -2.45 4.13 19.40
CA LYS A 120 -3.69 3.57 18.85
C LYS A 120 -4.75 4.65 18.81
N THR A 121 -5.43 4.79 17.70
CA THR A 121 -6.55 5.71 17.51
C THR A 121 -7.63 5.05 16.68
N ALA A 122 -8.87 5.51 16.80
CA ALA A 122 -9.94 5.04 15.93
C ALA A 122 -9.69 5.50 14.50
N ARG A 123 -9.87 4.59 13.53
CA ARG A 123 -9.69 4.91 12.10
C ARG A 123 -10.58 6.07 11.64
N THR A 124 -11.82 6.12 12.14
CA THR A 124 -12.79 7.17 11.83
C THR A 124 -12.29 8.54 12.28
N ASP A 125 -11.81 8.65 13.51
CA ASP A 125 -11.33 9.91 14.09
C ASP A 125 -10.11 10.43 13.33
N LEU A 126 -9.16 9.52 13.04
CA LEU A 126 -7.98 9.83 12.23
C LEU A 126 -8.35 10.32 10.84
N LEU A 127 -9.28 9.63 10.15
CA LEU A 127 -9.71 9.97 8.80
C LEU A 127 -10.37 11.36 8.78
N GLU A 128 -11.30 11.61 9.68
CA GLU A 128 -12.02 12.89 9.76
C GLU A 128 -11.08 14.08 10.00
N VAL A 129 -10.08 13.91 10.89
CA VAL A 129 -9.10 14.97 11.14
C VAL A 129 -8.23 15.22 9.92
N VAL A 130 -7.74 14.15 9.27
CA VAL A 130 -6.93 14.27 8.04
C VAL A 130 -7.73 14.97 6.95
N GLU A 131 -8.99 14.60 6.72
CA GLU A 131 -9.87 15.24 5.73
C GLU A 131 -10.06 16.72 6.04
N ARG A 132 -10.39 17.10 7.28
CA ARG A 132 -10.59 18.51 7.67
C ARG A 132 -9.32 19.35 7.50
N VAL A 133 -8.18 18.88 7.98
CA VAL A 133 -6.92 19.64 7.91
C VAL A 133 -6.39 19.72 6.48
N SER A 134 -6.71 18.74 5.64
CA SER A 134 -6.30 18.71 4.22
C SER A 134 -7.09 19.67 3.33
N LEU A 135 -8.22 20.25 3.78
CA LEU A 135 -9.03 21.17 2.98
C LEU A 135 -8.27 22.40 2.45
N ILE A 136 -7.18 22.79 3.12
CA ILE A 136 -6.35 23.91 2.68
C ILE A 136 -5.21 23.51 1.72
N ILE A 137 -5.08 22.22 1.43
CA ILE A 137 -4.09 21.68 0.49
C ILE A 137 -4.73 21.63 -0.89
N ASP A 138 -4.15 22.33 -1.85
CA ASP A 138 -4.55 22.19 -3.24
C ASP A 138 -3.53 21.35 -4.04
N SER A 139 -3.90 20.94 -5.26
CA SER A 139 -3.05 20.11 -6.13
C SER A 139 -1.72 20.80 -6.56
N LYS A 140 -1.61 22.10 -6.38
CA LYS A 140 -0.40 22.89 -6.70
C LYS A 140 0.53 23.04 -5.50
N ASN A 141 -0.01 22.88 -4.30
CA ASN A 141 0.72 23.04 -3.04
C ASN A 141 0.71 21.71 -2.28
N ASN A 142 1.67 20.84 -2.56
CA ASN A 142 1.90 19.61 -1.82
C ASN A 142 2.41 19.90 -0.40
N ALA A 143 1.61 20.60 0.40
CA ALA A 143 1.98 20.94 1.76
C ALA A 143 1.89 19.71 2.67
N PRO A 144 2.93 19.40 3.46
CA PRO A 144 2.91 18.24 4.34
C PRO A 144 2.01 18.48 5.55
N LEU A 145 1.35 17.43 6.00
CA LEU A 145 0.76 17.36 7.34
C LEU A 145 1.86 17.07 8.36
N ARG A 146 2.00 17.94 9.35
CA ARG A 146 2.84 17.69 10.51
C ARG A 146 2.02 17.03 11.60
N LEU A 147 2.46 15.86 12.07
CA LEU A 147 1.86 15.14 13.16
C LEU A 147 2.74 15.27 14.40
N THR A 148 2.11 15.56 15.54
CA THR A 148 2.78 15.55 16.84
C THR A 148 2.04 14.58 17.75
N PHE A 149 2.74 13.54 18.19
CA PHE A 149 2.19 12.49 19.03
C PHE A 149 2.31 12.90 20.50
N ARG A 150 1.19 12.98 21.20
CA ARG A 150 1.10 13.18 22.64
C ARG A 150 0.62 11.90 23.31
N LYS A 151 0.58 11.91 24.61
CA LYS A 151 0.14 10.75 25.40
C LYS A 151 -1.30 10.32 25.10
N ASP A 152 -2.18 11.28 24.86
CA ASP A 152 -3.63 11.09 24.74
C ASP A 152 -4.23 11.67 23.44
N ALA A 153 -3.42 12.32 22.62
CA ALA A 153 -3.85 12.94 21.37
C ALA A 153 -2.78 12.95 20.29
N ILE A 154 -3.20 12.97 19.05
CA ILE A 154 -2.37 13.27 17.88
C ILE A 154 -2.79 14.63 17.35
N ASP A 155 -1.87 15.61 17.37
CA ASP A 155 -2.08 16.91 16.77
C ASP A 155 -1.69 16.92 15.30
N PHE A 156 -2.50 17.52 14.47
CA PHE A 156 -2.30 17.68 13.03
C PHE A 156 -2.19 19.16 12.68
N VAL A 157 -1.18 19.54 11.93
CA VAL A 157 -0.99 20.92 11.47
C VAL A 157 -0.61 20.92 10.01
N CYS A 158 -1.31 21.68 9.21
CA CYS A 158 -0.96 22.02 7.84
C CYS A 158 -0.77 23.53 7.71
N THR A 159 0.27 23.96 6.99
CA THR A 159 0.52 25.36 6.68
C THR A 159 0.72 25.52 5.19
N THR A 160 -0.07 26.37 4.56
CA THR A 160 -0.02 26.73 3.14
C THR A 160 0.01 28.24 2.98
N PRO A 161 0.26 28.78 1.78
CA PRO A 161 0.10 30.21 1.53
C PRO A 161 -1.30 30.77 1.81
N LEU A 162 -2.33 29.89 1.80
CA LEU A 162 -3.72 30.26 2.10
C LEU A 162 -3.99 30.41 3.59
N GLY A 163 -3.12 29.84 4.45
CA GLY A 163 -3.30 29.88 5.90
C GLY A 163 -2.81 28.64 6.61
N LYS A 164 -3.27 28.49 7.86
CA LYS A 164 -2.92 27.38 8.74
C LYS A 164 -4.21 26.67 9.19
N ALA A 165 -4.24 25.34 9.02
CA ALA A 165 -5.24 24.48 9.63
C ALA A 165 -4.60 23.63 10.72
N ALA A 166 -5.32 23.44 11.82
CA ALA A 166 -4.89 22.59 12.93
C ALA A 166 -6.11 21.88 13.54
N ASP A 167 -5.92 20.63 13.89
CA ASP A 167 -6.93 19.79 14.54
C ASP A 167 -6.24 18.68 15.33
N SER A 168 -6.99 17.90 16.11
CA SER A 168 -6.44 16.77 16.87
C SER A 168 -7.45 15.64 16.97
N CYS A 169 -6.95 14.40 17.09
CA CYS A 169 -7.77 13.25 17.44
C CYS A 169 -7.24 12.55 18.70
N PRO A 170 -8.14 11.89 19.48
CA PRO A 170 -7.71 11.13 20.64
C PRO A 170 -6.89 9.91 20.23
N CYS A 171 -5.95 9.53 21.07
CA CYS A 171 -5.19 8.29 20.92
C CYS A 171 -4.84 7.69 22.30
N GLU A 172 -4.46 6.42 22.29
CA GLU A 172 -3.91 5.70 23.43
C GLU A 172 -2.50 5.22 23.07
N GLY A 173 -1.53 5.40 23.94
CA GLY A 173 -0.19 4.87 23.73
C GLY A 173 0.91 5.64 24.43
N ASP A 174 2.15 5.27 24.09
CA ASP A 174 3.35 5.89 24.62
C ASP A 174 3.69 7.11 23.74
N GLY A 175 2.93 8.21 23.95
CA GLY A 175 3.28 9.48 23.33
C GLY A 175 4.66 9.92 23.80
N GLY A 176 5.58 10.19 22.87
CA GLY A 176 6.87 10.77 23.20
C GLY A 176 6.69 12.24 23.62
N ASP A 177 7.42 12.66 24.66
CA ASP A 177 7.60 14.07 25.00
C ASP A 177 8.39 14.81 23.90
#